data_efb7f0732dcab019c8ac635df01dc52f
#
_entry.id   efb7f0732dcab019c8ac635df01dc52f
#
_cell.length_a   1.000
_cell.length_b   1.000
_cell.length_c   1.000
_cell.angle_alpha   90.00
_cell.angle_beta   90.00
_cell.angle_gamma   90.00
#
_symmetry.space_group_name_H-M   'P 1'
#
loop_
_entity.id
_entity.type
_entity.pdbx_description
1 polymer ?
#
loop_
_entity_poly.entity_id
_entity_poly.type
_entity_poly.pdbx_seq_one_letter_code
_entity_poly.pdbx_strand_id
1 'polypeptide(L)'
;GIVLFDRQQRQVRLTSAGREYHQHIADALNQISVATFAVKNPVQAKQITIAASHAVASLWLMPRITEYLRAYPDTDIRLLVADNVLEVDAADFDCSIGFSAFEPVAYQVDRLFSQRVFVVSSPDFLALHKDLSPKELLATRQLVLDNPTIGWFNWPDWFKGMDMLPVVPQHKVTFSHYNMLIQAAQQGQGVA
;
A
#
# COMPACT_ATOMS: atom_id res chain seq x y z
N GLY A 1 -12.61 -9.41 -37.49
CA GLY A 1 -12.74 -9.40 -36.03
C GLY A 1 -11.44 -8.91 -35.43
N ILE A 2 -11.50 -8.23 -34.29
CA ILE A 2 -10.32 -7.80 -33.54
C ILE A 2 -9.87 -8.94 -32.63
N VAL A 3 -8.58 -9.27 -32.66
CA VAL A 3 -8.00 -10.33 -31.80
C VAL A 3 -7.68 -9.74 -30.44
N LEU A 4 -8.31 -10.25 -29.37
CA LEU A 4 -8.14 -9.75 -28.00
C LEU A 4 -7.07 -10.53 -27.22
N PHE A 5 -6.78 -11.76 -27.63
CA PHE A 5 -5.82 -12.64 -26.94
C PHE A 5 -4.71 -13.09 -27.89
N ASP A 6 -3.48 -13.00 -27.42
CA ASP A 6 -2.32 -13.59 -28.07
C ASP A 6 -2.03 -14.95 -27.42
N ARG A 7 -1.94 -16.00 -28.27
CA ARG A 7 -1.74 -17.40 -27.84
C ARG A 7 -0.36 -17.89 -28.28
N GLN A 8 0.68 -17.24 -27.80
CA GLN A 8 2.05 -17.70 -28.05
C GLN A 8 2.58 -18.51 -26.85
N GLN A 9 3.25 -19.64 -27.14
CA GLN A 9 4.04 -20.43 -26.18
C GLN A 9 3.35 -20.84 -24.87
N ARG A 10 2.17 -21.49 -24.93
CA ARG A 10 1.41 -22.01 -23.77
C ARG A 10 0.93 -20.96 -22.77
N GLN A 11 1.06 -19.68 -23.06
CA GLN A 11 0.50 -18.59 -22.25
C GLN A 11 -0.52 -17.82 -23.08
N VAL A 12 -1.63 -17.46 -22.42
CA VAL A 12 -2.63 -16.55 -22.98
C VAL A 12 -2.32 -15.14 -22.46
N ARG A 13 -2.05 -14.21 -23.37
CA ARG A 13 -1.83 -12.79 -23.04
C ARG A 13 -2.82 -11.91 -23.79
N LEU A 14 -3.18 -10.80 -23.18
CA LEU A 14 -4.01 -9.79 -23.85
C LEU A 14 -3.18 -9.03 -24.89
N THR A 15 -3.75 -8.80 -26.06
CA THR A 15 -3.24 -7.84 -27.04
C THR A 15 -3.42 -6.39 -26.52
N SER A 16 -2.94 -5.36 -27.22
CA SER A 16 -3.23 -3.97 -26.87
C SER A 16 -4.74 -3.69 -26.89
N ALA A 17 -5.43 -4.12 -27.93
CA ALA A 17 -6.90 -4.02 -28.03
C ALA A 17 -7.59 -4.85 -26.93
N GLY A 18 -7.03 -6.01 -26.57
CA GLY A 18 -7.51 -6.84 -25.47
C GLY A 18 -7.41 -6.15 -24.11
N ARG A 19 -6.32 -5.43 -23.83
CA ARG A 19 -6.15 -4.67 -22.59
C ARG A 19 -7.12 -3.50 -22.49
N GLU A 20 -7.26 -2.75 -23.57
CA GLU A 20 -8.20 -1.62 -23.63
C GLU A 20 -9.65 -2.11 -23.44
N TYR A 21 -10.04 -3.17 -24.12
CA TYR A 21 -11.36 -3.77 -23.98
C TYR A 21 -11.60 -4.33 -22.59
N HIS A 22 -10.60 -5.02 -22.02
CA HIS A 22 -10.65 -5.54 -20.65
C HIS A 22 -10.89 -4.42 -19.64
N GLN A 23 -10.19 -3.27 -19.78
CA GLN A 23 -10.36 -2.13 -18.88
C GLN A 23 -11.82 -1.63 -18.91
N HIS A 24 -12.38 -1.39 -20.09
CA HIS A 24 -13.76 -0.92 -20.24
C HIS A 24 -14.78 -1.91 -19.67
N ILE A 25 -14.58 -3.21 -19.89
CA ILE A 25 -15.47 -4.25 -19.33
C ILE A 25 -15.36 -4.32 -17.82
N ALA A 26 -14.15 -4.27 -17.27
CA ALA A 26 -13.91 -4.25 -15.84
C ALA A 26 -14.60 -3.05 -15.17
N ASP A 27 -14.48 -1.86 -15.76
CA ASP A 27 -15.12 -0.64 -15.26
C ASP A 27 -16.66 -0.76 -15.30
N ALA A 28 -17.22 -1.31 -16.38
CA ALA A 28 -18.67 -1.52 -16.50
C ALA A 28 -19.20 -2.54 -15.47
N LEU A 29 -18.49 -3.66 -15.28
CA LEU A 29 -18.86 -4.66 -14.29
C LEU A 29 -18.75 -4.12 -12.86
N ASN A 30 -17.75 -3.29 -12.59
CA ASN A 30 -17.61 -2.61 -11.31
C ASN A 30 -18.79 -1.67 -11.02
N GLN A 31 -19.21 -0.86 -12.01
CA GLN A 31 -20.40 0.00 -11.87
C GLN A 31 -21.66 -0.81 -11.57
N ILE A 32 -21.85 -1.96 -12.22
CA ILE A 32 -22.97 -2.86 -11.96
C ILE A 32 -22.88 -3.42 -10.53
N SER A 33 -21.70 -3.81 -10.09
CA SER A 33 -21.45 -4.32 -8.73
C SER A 33 -21.82 -3.26 -7.68
N VAL A 34 -21.32 -2.03 -7.83
CA VAL A 34 -21.63 -0.89 -6.93
C VAL A 34 -23.13 -0.62 -6.87
N ALA A 35 -23.80 -0.56 -8.03
CA ALA A 35 -25.26 -0.34 -8.09
C ALA A 35 -26.03 -1.48 -7.40
N THR A 36 -25.59 -2.72 -7.60
CA THR A 36 -26.21 -3.90 -6.97
C THR A 36 -26.02 -3.87 -5.46
N PHE A 37 -24.82 -3.50 -4.98
CA PHE A 37 -24.54 -3.36 -3.55
C PHE A 37 -25.41 -2.28 -2.91
N ALA A 38 -25.54 -1.12 -3.53
CA ALA A 38 -26.39 -0.03 -3.04
C ALA A 38 -27.88 -0.45 -2.90
N VAL A 39 -28.39 -1.28 -3.82
CA VAL A 39 -29.76 -1.78 -3.75
C VAL A 39 -29.92 -2.88 -2.68
N LYS A 40 -28.93 -3.76 -2.53
CA LYS A 40 -28.96 -4.87 -1.58
C LYS A 40 -28.76 -4.44 -0.13
N ASN A 41 -28.08 -3.31 0.08
CA ASN A 41 -27.80 -2.73 1.39
C ASN A 41 -28.48 -1.36 1.52
N PRO A 42 -29.83 -1.33 1.60
CA PRO A 42 -30.54 -0.08 1.87
C PRO A 42 -30.06 0.41 3.23
N VAL A 43 -29.69 1.67 3.29
CA VAL A 43 -29.09 2.40 4.43
C VAL A 43 -29.58 1.88 5.78
N GLN A 44 -28.97 0.82 6.30
CA GLN A 44 -28.96 0.55 7.72
C GLN A 44 -27.81 1.38 8.31
N ALA A 45 -28.23 2.31 9.17
CA ALA A 45 -27.39 3.12 10.06
C ALA A 45 -25.92 3.29 9.66
N LYS A 46 -25.62 4.43 9.02
CA LYS A 46 -24.32 5.16 9.05
C LYS A 46 -23.02 4.33 9.23
N GLN A 47 -22.98 3.08 8.81
CA GLN A 47 -21.72 2.34 8.79
C GLN A 47 -20.90 2.77 7.56
N ILE A 48 -19.70 3.28 7.81
CA ILE A 48 -18.72 3.63 6.78
C ILE A 48 -17.68 2.51 6.72
N THR A 49 -17.54 1.87 5.56
CA THR A 49 -16.48 0.88 5.33
C THR A 49 -15.29 1.54 4.65
N ILE A 50 -14.13 1.51 5.30
CA ILE A 50 -12.89 2.08 4.82
C ILE A 50 -11.92 0.94 4.51
N ALA A 51 -11.47 0.83 3.26
CA ALA A 51 -10.41 -0.10 2.87
C ALA A 51 -9.04 0.55 2.99
N ALA A 52 -8.07 -0.13 3.57
CA ALA A 52 -6.70 0.35 3.68
C ALA A 52 -5.70 -0.80 3.79
N SER A 53 -4.42 -0.55 3.48
CA SER A 53 -3.38 -1.51 3.81
C SER A 53 -3.18 -1.61 5.33
N HIS A 54 -2.64 -2.73 5.82
CA HIS A 54 -2.42 -2.93 7.25
C HIS A 54 -1.60 -1.79 7.87
N ALA A 55 -0.55 -1.33 7.20
CA ALA A 55 0.28 -0.22 7.68
C ALA A 55 -0.50 1.10 7.77
N VAL A 56 -1.24 1.45 6.72
CA VAL A 56 -2.07 2.68 6.71
C VAL A 56 -3.16 2.61 7.77
N ALA A 57 -3.86 1.48 7.88
CA ALA A 57 -4.92 1.28 8.85
C ALA A 57 -4.41 1.46 10.29
N SER A 58 -3.32 0.78 10.66
CA SER A 58 -2.84 0.75 12.04
C SER A 58 -2.03 2.00 12.44
N LEU A 59 -1.15 2.50 11.55
CA LEU A 59 -0.21 3.57 11.91
C LEU A 59 -0.77 4.97 11.63
N TRP A 60 -1.61 5.12 10.63
CA TRP A 60 -2.11 6.43 10.21
C TRP A 60 -3.60 6.63 10.47
N LEU A 61 -4.43 5.66 10.11
CA LEU A 61 -5.89 5.82 10.15
C LEU A 61 -6.45 5.64 11.57
N MET A 62 -5.98 4.65 12.34
CA MET A 62 -6.53 4.33 13.66
C MET A 62 -6.56 5.52 14.64
N PRO A 63 -5.48 6.34 14.79
CA PRO A 63 -5.53 7.52 15.65
C PRO A 63 -6.61 8.51 15.21
N ARG A 64 -6.82 8.70 13.90
CA ARG A 64 -7.80 9.61 13.31
C ARG A 64 -9.23 9.13 13.46
N ILE A 65 -9.46 7.83 13.32
CA ILE A 65 -10.78 7.22 13.63
C ILE A 65 -11.15 7.47 15.08
N THR A 66 -10.20 7.34 16.01
CA THR A 66 -10.46 7.60 17.43
C THR A 66 -10.93 9.04 17.68
N GLU A 67 -10.31 10.02 17.01
CA GLU A 67 -10.72 11.41 17.09
C GLU A 67 -12.08 11.65 16.42
N TYR A 68 -12.31 11.04 15.25
CA TYR A 68 -13.57 11.14 14.52
C TYR A 68 -14.76 10.59 15.33
N LEU A 69 -14.61 9.40 15.92
CA LEU A 69 -15.68 8.79 16.73
C LEU A 69 -15.98 9.55 18.03
N ARG A 70 -15.03 10.33 18.56
CA ARG A 70 -15.31 11.25 19.67
C ARG A 70 -16.22 12.39 19.25
N ALA A 71 -16.07 12.89 18.02
CA ALA A 71 -16.90 13.96 17.48
C ALA A 71 -18.25 13.45 16.94
N TYR A 72 -18.29 12.21 16.45
CA TYR A 72 -19.46 11.58 15.80
C TYR A 72 -19.71 10.19 16.39
N PRO A 73 -20.21 10.09 17.63
CA PRO A 73 -20.32 8.80 18.36
C PRO A 73 -21.34 7.85 17.77
N ASP A 74 -22.31 8.34 17.00
CA ASP A 74 -23.35 7.52 16.35
C ASP A 74 -22.91 6.96 14.99
N THR A 75 -21.62 7.04 14.65
CA THR A 75 -21.09 6.51 13.38
C THR A 75 -20.46 5.15 13.61
N ASP A 76 -20.91 4.16 12.85
CA ASP A 76 -20.26 2.86 12.79
C ASP A 76 -19.18 2.87 11.71
N ILE A 77 -17.96 2.42 12.04
CA ILE A 77 -16.87 2.29 11.09
C ILE A 77 -16.45 0.82 11.00
N ARG A 78 -16.37 0.33 9.77
CA ARG A 78 -15.77 -0.96 9.43
C ARG A 78 -14.45 -0.72 8.73
N LEU A 79 -13.36 -1.29 9.24
CA LEU A 79 -12.08 -1.30 8.55
C LEU A 79 -11.91 -2.61 7.78
N LEU A 80 -11.73 -2.50 6.49
CA LEU A 80 -11.36 -3.59 5.60
C LEU A 80 -9.86 -3.49 5.32
N VAL A 81 -9.09 -4.44 5.84
CA VAL A 81 -7.63 -4.41 5.72
C VAL A 81 -7.20 -5.45 4.69
N ALA A 82 -6.47 -4.98 3.66
CA ALA A 82 -5.91 -5.82 2.62
C ALA A 82 -4.50 -5.33 2.26
N ASP A 83 -3.58 -6.25 1.97
CA ASP A 83 -2.19 -5.89 1.60
C ASP A 83 -2.15 -5.09 0.30
N ASN A 84 -3.03 -5.42 -0.64
CA ASN A 84 -3.25 -4.65 -1.86
C ASN A 84 -4.71 -4.17 -1.90
N VAL A 85 -4.93 -2.91 -1.60
CA VAL A 85 -6.27 -2.31 -1.58
C VAL A 85 -6.91 -2.29 -2.98
N LEU A 86 -6.11 -2.30 -4.04
CA LEU A 86 -6.61 -2.32 -5.43
C LEU A 86 -7.20 -3.69 -5.84
N GLU A 87 -6.94 -4.74 -5.07
CA GLU A 87 -7.51 -6.08 -5.28
C GLU A 87 -8.83 -6.29 -4.52
N VAL A 88 -9.20 -5.36 -3.64
CA VAL A 88 -10.47 -5.40 -2.94
C VAL A 88 -11.59 -4.99 -3.89
N ASP A 89 -12.69 -5.76 -3.90
CA ASP A 89 -13.85 -5.40 -4.71
C ASP A 89 -14.40 -4.03 -4.26
N ALA A 90 -14.59 -3.14 -5.20
CA ALA A 90 -15.14 -1.80 -4.96
C ALA A 90 -16.54 -1.82 -4.33
N ALA A 91 -17.27 -2.92 -4.48
CA ALA A 91 -18.56 -3.12 -3.82
C ALA A 91 -18.46 -3.35 -2.31
N ASP A 92 -17.26 -3.64 -1.79
CA ASP A 92 -17.05 -4.00 -0.39
C ASP A 92 -16.68 -2.82 0.51
N PHE A 93 -16.43 -1.62 -0.05
CA PHE A 93 -16.04 -0.43 0.72
C PHE A 93 -16.65 0.87 0.16
N ASP A 94 -16.82 1.86 1.01
CA ASP A 94 -17.29 3.20 0.64
C ASP A 94 -16.14 4.11 0.20
N CYS A 95 -14.98 3.96 0.84
CA CYS A 95 -13.75 4.65 0.45
C CYS A 95 -12.52 3.80 0.75
N SER A 96 -11.44 4.08 0.02
CA SER A 96 -10.14 3.42 0.26
C SER A 96 -9.05 4.46 0.47
N ILE A 97 -8.07 4.11 1.31
CA ILE A 97 -6.88 4.92 1.57
C ILE A 97 -5.66 4.08 1.27
N GLY A 98 -4.88 4.51 0.30
CA GLY A 98 -3.71 3.79 -0.13
C GLY A 98 -2.72 4.64 -0.89
N PHE A 99 -1.60 4.03 -1.22
CA PHE A 99 -0.64 4.59 -2.15
C PHE A 99 -1.04 4.20 -3.57
N SER A 100 -1.09 5.18 -4.47
CA SER A 100 -1.24 4.93 -5.90
C SER A 100 -0.29 5.83 -6.67
N ALA A 101 0.43 5.23 -7.62
CA ALA A 101 1.22 5.96 -8.60
C ALA A 101 0.35 6.46 -9.78
N PHE A 102 -0.90 6.00 -9.86
CA PHE A 102 -1.85 6.30 -10.94
C PHE A 102 -3.18 6.74 -10.35
N GLU A 103 -3.85 7.67 -11.01
CA GLU A 103 -5.23 8.01 -10.68
C GLU A 103 -6.16 7.01 -11.39
N PRO A 104 -6.86 6.13 -10.66
CA PRO A 104 -7.81 5.21 -11.28
C PRO A 104 -8.98 6.01 -11.86
N VAL A 105 -9.26 5.84 -13.14
CA VAL A 105 -10.31 6.59 -13.86
C VAL A 105 -11.72 6.31 -13.32
N ALA A 106 -11.90 5.16 -12.66
CA ALA A 106 -13.21 4.71 -12.18
C ALA A 106 -13.61 5.30 -10.81
N TYR A 107 -12.73 6.02 -10.14
CA TYR A 107 -12.95 6.53 -8.78
C TYR A 107 -12.74 8.04 -8.71
N GLN A 108 -13.47 8.69 -7.81
CA GLN A 108 -13.09 10.01 -7.37
C GLN A 108 -11.85 9.87 -6.47
N VAL A 109 -10.77 10.56 -6.81
CA VAL A 109 -9.50 10.49 -6.10
C VAL A 109 -9.17 11.84 -5.50
N ASP A 110 -8.96 11.86 -4.19
CA ASP A 110 -8.50 13.02 -3.46
C ASP A 110 -7.09 12.76 -2.92
N ARG A 111 -6.14 13.62 -3.28
CA ARG A 111 -4.78 13.53 -2.80
C ARG A 111 -4.66 14.05 -1.39
N LEU A 112 -4.33 13.18 -0.44
CA LEU A 112 -4.15 13.56 0.97
C LEU A 112 -2.79 14.23 1.21
N PHE A 113 -1.70 13.62 0.78
CA PHE A 113 -0.33 14.12 0.93
C PHE A 113 0.65 13.40 -0.02
N SER A 114 1.87 13.94 -0.12
CA SER A 114 2.96 13.29 -0.85
C SER A 114 3.69 12.32 0.07
N GLN A 115 4.10 11.19 -0.48
CA GLN A 115 4.96 10.25 0.23
C GLN A 115 6.35 10.85 0.45
N ARG A 116 6.87 10.69 1.66
CA ARG A 116 8.26 10.99 2.03
C ARG A 116 8.82 9.77 2.75
N VAL A 117 10.00 9.34 2.36
CA VAL A 117 10.65 8.15 2.90
C VAL A 117 11.92 8.57 3.62
N PHE A 118 12.12 8.04 4.83
CA PHE A 118 13.27 8.29 5.68
C PHE A 118 13.81 6.98 6.20
N VAL A 119 15.12 6.92 6.39
CA VAL A 119 15.74 5.86 7.18
C VAL A 119 15.43 6.10 8.64
N VAL A 120 14.96 5.07 9.33
CA VAL A 120 14.57 5.14 10.74
C VAL A 120 15.20 4.00 11.55
N SER A 121 15.43 4.26 12.83
CA SER A 121 15.87 3.28 13.82
C SER A 121 15.48 3.72 15.22
N SER A 122 15.76 2.89 16.24
CA SER A 122 15.57 3.31 17.63
C SER A 122 16.66 4.30 18.09
N PRO A 123 16.36 5.14 19.11
CA PRO A 123 17.36 6.02 19.72
C PRO A 123 18.56 5.25 20.28
N ASP A 124 18.34 4.09 20.89
CA ASP A 124 19.40 3.24 21.46
C ASP A 124 20.33 2.70 20.37
N PHE A 125 19.76 2.29 19.24
CA PHE A 125 20.56 1.86 18.10
C PHE A 125 21.44 3.01 17.57
N LEU A 126 20.89 4.21 17.44
CA LEU A 126 21.62 5.40 16.99
C LEU A 126 22.71 5.81 17.99
N ALA A 127 22.49 5.64 19.28
CA ALA A 127 23.51 5.92 20.32
C ALA A 127 24.74 5.02 20.18
N LEU A 128 24.56 3.78 19.73
CA LEU A 128 25.65 2.82 19.49
C LEU A 128 26.35 3.04 18.13
N HIS A 129 25.67 3.68 17.18
CA HIS A 129 26.15 3.88 15.82
C HIS A 129 26.16 5.39 15.50
N LYS A 130 27.13 6.11 16.09
CA LYS A 130 27.26 7.56 15.86
C LYS A 130 27.62 7.84 14.39
N ASP A 131 26.95 8.84 13.80
CA ASP A 131 27.23 9.39 12.48
C ASP A 131 27.09 8.37 11.32
N LEU A 132 25.95 7.69 11.25
CA LEU A 132 25.64 6.76 10.14
C LEU A 132 25.58 7.48 8.79
N SER A 133 26.69 7.52 8.11
CA SER A 133 26.73 7.90 6.70
C SER A 133 26.01 6.86 5.83
N PRO A 134 25.57 7.19 4.61
CA PRO A 134 24.99 6.23 3.68
C PRO A 134 25.87 4.98 3.44
N LYS A 135 27.20 5.12 3.50
CA LYS A 135 28.11 3.98 3.37
C LYS A 135 28.10 3.07 4.61
N GLU A 136 28.02 3.65 5.79
CA GLU A 136 27.96 2.88 7.05
C GLU A 136 26.63 2.15 7.20
N LEU A 137 25.54 2.69 6.64
CA LEU A 137 24.25 2.01 6.56
C LEU A 137 24.33 0.67 5.81
N LEU A 138 25.26 0.51 4.85
CA LEU A 138 25.46 -0.77 4.15
C LEU A 138 26.03 -1.86 5.08
N ALA A 139 26.82 -1.48 6.06
CA ALA A 139 27.43 -2.40 7.03
C ALA A 139 26.49 -2.69 8.21
N THR A 140 25.42 -1.91 8.37
CA THR A 140 24.42 -2.15 9.42
C THR A 140 23.39 -3.18 8.98
N ARG A 141 22.68 -3.75 9.94
CA ARG A 141 21.58 -4.66 9.66
C ARG A 141 20.40 -3.87 9.08
N GLN A 142 20.05 -4.17 7.84
CA GLN A 142 18.89 -3.58 7.18
C GLN A 142 17.63 -4.42 7.44
N LEU A 143 16.55 -3.73 7.77
CA LEU A 143 15.22 -4.31 7.91
C LEU A 143 14.53 -4.12 6.55
N VAL A 144 14.12 -5.22 5.95
CA VAL A 144 13.66 -5.26 4.56
C VAL A 144 12.23 -5.80 4.52
N LEU A 145 11.36 -5.13 3.77
CA LEU A 145 10.04 -5.65 3.47
C LEU A 145 10.14 -6.66 2.32
N ASP A 146 9.58 -7.84 2.52
CA ASP A 146 9.46 -8.85 1.47
C ASP A 146 8.30 -8.51 0.54
N ASN A 147 8.50 -8.79 -0.76
CA ASN A 147 7.48 -8.59 -1.78
C ASN A 147 6.78 -7.21 -1.74
N PRO A 148 7.50 -6.11 -1.97
CA PRO A 148 6.89 -4.80 -1.98
C PRO A 148 5.89 -4.68 -3.14
N THR A 149 4.72 -4.09 -2.87
CA THR A 149 3.74 -3.75 -3.89
C THR A 149 4.37 -2.85 -4.97
N ILE A 150 3.89 -2.91 -6.20
CA ILE A 150 4.38 -2.07 -7.31
C ILE A 150 4.38 -0.60 -6.89
N GLY A 151 5.53 0.07 -7.06
CA GLY A 151 5.72 1.47 -6.67
C GLY A 151 6.16 1.68 -5.21
N TRP A 152 6.39 0.62 -4.46
CA TRP A 152 6.95 0.73 -3.12
C TRP A 152 8.44 1.10 -3.17
N PHE A 153 8.81 2.10 -2.37
CA PHE A 153 10.19 2.57 -2.26
C PHE A 153 10.98 1.62 -1.33
N ASN A 154 12.15 1.16 -1.77
CA ASN A 154 12.97 0.19 -1.04
C ASN A 154 14.43 0.65 -0.91
N TRP A 155 15.26 -0.15 -0.24
CA TRP A 155 16.67 0.17 -0.02
C TRP A 155 17.47 0.46 -1.30
N PRO A 156 17.38 -0.34 -2.38
CA PRO A 156 18.01 -0.01 -3.66
C PRO A 156 17.61 1.35 -4.21
N ASP A 157 16.32 1.72 -4.12
CA ASP A 157 15.82 3.02 -4.58
C ASP A 157 16.37 4.16 -3.73
N TRP A 158 16.45 3.94 -2.40
CA TRP A 158 17.00 4.93 -1.48
C TRP A 158 18.49 5.18 -1.75
N PHE A 159 19.31 4.13 -1.88
CA PHE A 159 20.73 4.27 -2.22
C PHE A 159 20.95 4.91 -3.59
N LYS A 160 20.12 4.58 -4.58
CA LYS A 160 20.14 5.24 -5.89
C LYS A 160 19.84 6.74 -5.77
N GLY A 161 18.92 7.14 -4.90
CA GLY A 161 18.62 8.55 -4.61
C GLY A 161 19.78 9.30 -3.94
N MET A 162 20.75 8.57 -3.37
CA MET A 162 22.00 9.11 -2.79
C MET A 162 23.22 9.00 -3.73
N ASP A 163 22.98 8.79 -5.04
CA ASP A 163 24.03 8.59 -6.06
C ASP A 163 24.97 7.40 -5.75
N MET A 164 24.48 6.42 -5.02
CA MET A 164 25.19 5.19 -4.72
C MET A 164 24.74 4.05 -5.63
N LEU A 165 25.68 3.20 -6.03
CA LEU A 165 25.35 1.98 -6.75
C LEU A 165 24.48 1.09 -5.87
N PRO A 166 23.48 0.37 -6.45
CA PRO A 166 22.69 -0.59 -5.73
C PRO A 166 23.62 -1.65 -5.09
N VAL A 167 23.63 -1.71 -3.79
CA VAL A 167 24.44 -2.67 -3.04
C VAL A 167 23.52 -3.61 -2.30
N VAL A 168 23.84 -4.90 -2.33
CA VAL A 168 23.15 -5.90 -1.51
C VAL A 168 23.57 -5.69 -0.06
N PRO A 169 22.64 -5.58 0.89
CA PRO A 169 22.98 -5.45 2.31
C PRO A 169 23.79 -6.65 2.80
N GLN A 170 24.84 -6.39 3.57
CA GLN A 170 25.65 -7.46 4.17
C GLN A 170 24.85 -8.28 5.20
N HIS A 171 24.00 -7.59 5.96
CA HIS A 171 23.12 -8.17 6.96
C HIS A 171 21.70 -7.66 6.78
N LYS A 172 20.73 -8.56 6.70
CA LYS A 172 19.32 -8.18 6.58
C LYS A 172 18.42 -9.08 7.42
N VAL A 173 17.31 -8.52 7.86
CA VAL A 173 16.13 -9.27 8.32
C VAL A 173 14.97 -8.90 7.44
N THR A 174 14.27 -9.90 6.92
CA THR A 174 13.19 -9.71 5.97
C THR A 174 11.86 -9.97 6.67
N PHE A 175 10.89 -9.08 6.45
CA PHE A 175 9.56 -9.13 7.03
C PHE A 175 8.51 -9.18 5.92
N SER A 176 7.48 -9.98 6.10
CA SER A 176 6.32 -10.03 5.19
C SER A 176 5.34 -8.86 5.42
N HIS A 177 5.38 -8.22 6.61
CA HIS A 177 4.48 -7.13 6.97
C HIS A 177 5.23 -5.90 7.47
N TYR A 178 4.84 -4.73 6.97
CA TYR A 178 5.47 -3.45 7.31
C TYR A 178 5.45 -3.12 8.80
N ASN A 179 4.37 -3.45 9.51
CA ASN A 179 4.27 -3.18 10.94
C ASN A 179 5.31 -3.95 11.77
N MET A 180 5.61 -5.19 11.38
CA MET A 180 6.65 -5.99 12.03
C MET A 180 8.04 -5.39 11.79
N LEU A 181 8.27 -4.88 10.58
CA LEU A 181 9.50 -4.17 10.24
C LEU A 181 9.68 -2.92 11.10
N ILE A 182 8.65 -2.09 11.23
CA ILE A 182 8.69 -0.89 12.09
C ILE A 182 8.89 -1.26 13.56
N GLN A 183 8.21 -2.28 14.04
CA GLN A 183 8.39 -2.77 15.41
C GLN A 183 9.82 -3.24 15.66
N ALA A 184 10.44 -3.95 14.71
CA ALA A 184 11.84 -4.36 14.81
C ALA A 184 12.79 -3.15 14.84
N ALA A 185 12.53 -2.11 14.05
CA ALA A 185 13.29 -0.86 14.10
C ALA A 185 13.18 -0.17 15.46
N GLN A 186 11.97 -0.08 16.02
CA GLN A 186 11.73 0.48 17.36
C GLN A 186 12.47 -0.28 18.46
N GLN A 187 12.62 -1.60 18.30
CA GLN A 187 13.37 -2.46 19.23
C GLN A 187 14.90 -2.44 19.01
N GLY A 188 15.39 -1.59 18.11
CA GLY A 188 16.83 -1.46 17.86
C GLY A 188 17.46 -2.64 17.12
N GLN A 189 16.67 -3.42 16.37
CA GLN A 189 17.20 -4.59 15.66
C GLN A 189 17.98 -4.21 14.38
N GLY A 190 17.87 -2.97 13.92
CA GLY A 190 18.53 -2.47 12.73
C GLY A 190 17.94 -1.15 12.24
N VAL A 191 18.17 -0.85 10.96
CA VAL A 191 17.66 0.32 10.25
C VAL A 191 16.59 -0.08 9.24
N ALA A 192 15.53 0.73 9.12
CA ALA A 192 14.38 0.51 8.22
C ALA A 192 14.21 1.67 7.26
#